data_e2fe2e07a055feee33e4e6da164ee544
#
_entry.id   e2fe2e07a055feee33e4e6da164ee544
#
_cell.length_a   1.000
_cell.length_b   1.000
_cell.length_c   1.000
_cell.angle_alpha   90.00
_cell.angle_beta   90.00
_cell.angle_gamma   90.00
#
_symmetry.space_group_name_H-M   'P 1'
#
loop_
_entity.id
_entity.type
_entity.pdbx_description
1 polymer ?
#
loop_
_entity_poly.entity_id
_entity_poly.type
_entity_poly.pdbx_seq_one_letter_code
_entity_poly.pdbx_strand_id
1 'polypeptide(L)'
;MIFIASQIRRIAVGKPASVPVGRYTQAALEDARLWAPLQPKIVFADNVRQVLDYVSRGEVDAGFVYRTDAEIAKDRLRILLTVGGHAPVTYPVAVVADSRQAALARDFVTFLGGAEAQAILAKYGFGKP
;
A
#
# COMPACT_ATOMS: atom_id res chain seq x y z
N MET A 1 14.06 -10.51 -4.20
CA MET A 1 13.63 -11.89 -4.56
C MET A 1 12.46 -12.26 -3.66
N ILE A 2 11.28 -12.45 -4.23
CA ILE A 2 10.14 -12.99 -3.47
C ILE A 2 10.39 -14.48 -3.32
N PHE A 3 10.69 -14.93 -2.11
CA PHE A 3 10.82 -16.35 -1.84
C PHE A 3 9.40 -16.95 -1.84
N ILE A 4 9.02 -17.58 -2.95
CA ILE A 4 7.78 -18.36 -2.99
C ILE A 4 8.10 -19.69 -2.30
N ALA A 5 7.91 -19.73 -0.98
CA ALA A 5 7.90 -20.99 -0.30
C ALA A 5 6.78 -21.85 -0.91
N SER A 6 7.06 -23.11 -1.15
CA SER A 6 6.07 -24.09 -1.63
C SER A 6 4.82 -24.20 -0.74
N GLN A 7 4.87 -23.58 0.44
CA GLN A 7 3.83 -23.55 1.46
C GLN A 7 2.79 -22.44 1.25
N ILE A 8 3.07 -21.38 0.45
CA ILE A 8 2.08 -20.33 0.17
C ILE A 8 1.07 -20.85 -0.85
N ARG A 9 -0.16 -21.01 -0.41
CA ARG A 9 -1.28 -21.51 -1.21
C ARG A 9 -2.17 -20.41 -1.76
N ARG A 10 -2.38 -19.36 -0.97
CA ARG A 10 -3.28 -18.24 -1.30
C ARG A 10 -2.62 -16.91 -1.02
N ILE A 11 -2.76 -16.00 -1.95
CA ILE A 11 -2.21 -14.63 -1.87
C ILE A 11 -3.34 -13.66 -2.18
N ALA A 12 -3.67 -12.78 -1.25
CA ALA A 12 -4.68 -11.75 -1.48
C ALA A 12 -4.08 -10.56 -2.23
N VAL A 13 -4.74 -10.13 -3.29
CA VAL A 13 -4.37 -8.99 -4.13
C VAL A 13 -5.62 -8.18 -4.45
N GLY A 14 -5.55 -6.86 -4.30
CA GLY A 14 -6.62 -5.98 -4.80
C GLY A 14 -6.83 -6.18 -6.31
N LYS A 15 -8.08 -6.13 -6.77
CA LYS A 15 -8.37 -6.24 -8.22
C LYS A 15 -7.65 -5.15 -9.01
N PRO A 16 -6.73 -5.46 -9.93
CA PRO A 16 -5.97 -4.43 -10.66
C PRO A 16 -6.85 -3.44 -11.43
N ALA A 17 -8.01 -3.90 -11.91
CA ALA A 17 -8.93 -3.06 -12.67
C ALA A 17 -9.57 -1.93 -11.84
N SER A 18 -9.75 -2.10 -10.53
CA SER A 18 -10.52 -1.18 -9.69
C SER A 18 -9.81 -0.74 -8.41
N VAL A 19 -8.78 -1.45 -7.98
CA VAL A 19 -8.09 -1.19 -6.72
C VAL A 19 -6.66 -0.69 -6.98
N PRO A 20 -6.29 0.53 -6.56
CA PRO A 20 -4.96 1.10 -6.83
C PRO A 20 -3.80 0.21 -6.38
N VAL A 21 -3.84 -0.34 -5.16
CA VAL A 21 -2.79 -1.25 -4.67
C VAL A 21 -2.67 -2.51 -5.54
N GLY A 22 -3.76 -2.95 -6.16
CA GLY A 22 -3.76 -4.08 -7.09
C GLY A 22 -2.98 -3.79 -8.37
N ARG A 23 -3.09 -2.57 -8.92
CA ARG A 23 -2.28 -2.14 -10.08
C ARG A 23 -0.79 -2.09 -9.75
N TYR A 24 -0.42 -1.54 -8.60
CA TYR A 24 0.98 -1.53 -8.16
C TYR A 24 1.51 -2.94 -7.93
N THR A 25 0.70 -3.81 -7.32
CA THR A 25 1.05 -5.22 -7.10
C THR A 25 1.26 -5.96 -8.41
N GLN A 26 0.36 -5.80 -9.37
CA GLN A 26 0.49 -6.41 -10.69
C GLN A 26 1.77 -5.94 -11.38
N ALA A 27 2.02 -4.62 -11.44
CA ALA A 27 3.22 -4.06 -12.05
C ALA A 27 4.50 -4.62 -11.40
N ALA A 28 4.57 -4.68 -10.08
CA ALA A 28 5.71 -5.23 -9.34
C ALA A 28 5.92 -6.72 -9.62
N LEU A 29 4.85 -7.50 -9.69
CA LEU A 29 4.93 -8.93 -9.98
C LEU A 29 5.25 -9.21 -11.45
N GLU A 30 4.81 -8.36 -12.38
CA GLU A 30 5.18 -8.43 -13.79
C GLU A 30 6.66 -8.11 -13.98
N ASP A 31 7.17 -7.05 -13.35
CA ASP A 31 8.58 -6.70 -13.33
C ASP A 31 9.45 -7.87 -12.82
N ALA A 32 9.00 -8.52 -11.75
CA ALA A 32 9.65 -9.72 -11.21
C ALA A 32 9.38 -11.00 -12.01
N ARG A 33 8.59 -10.97 -13.09
CA ARG A 33 8.13 -12.14 -13.87
C ARG A 33 7.36 -13.17 -13.05
N LEU A 34 6.66 -12.72 -12.01
CA LEU A 34 5.93 -13.59 -11.09
C LEU A 34 4.40 -13.51 -11.25
N TRP A 35 3.88 -12.53 -12.00
CA TRP A 35 2.44 -12.36 -12.14
C TRP A 35 1.75 -13.61 -12.67
N ALA A 36 2.16 -14.09 -13.85
CA ALA A 36 1.55 -15.27 -14.48
C ALA A 36 1.71 -16.55 -13.63
N PRO A 37 2.90 -16.88 -13.10
CA PRO A 37 3.05 -18.06 -12.22
C PRO A 37 2.23 -18.03 -10.95
N LEU A 38 1.93 -16.82 -10.41
CA LEU A 38 1.18 -16.69 -9.17
C LEU A 38 -0.33 -16.60 -9.36
N GLN A 39 -0.84 -16.32 -10.55
CA GLN A 39 -2.27 -16.17 -10.82
C GLN A 39 -3.15 -17.29 -10.23
N PRO A 40 -2.79 -18.58 -10.32
CA PRO A 40 -3.60 -19.65 -9.74
C PRO A 40 -3.73 -19.59 -8.22
N LYS A 41 -2.85 -18.82 -7.55
CA LYS A 41 -2.84 -18.66 -6.09
C LYS A 41 -3.48 -17.34 -5.64
N ILE A 42 -3.83 -16.45 -6.58
CA ILE A 42 -4.34 -15.13 -6.25
C ILE A 42 -5.82 -15.19 -5.88
N VAL A 43 -6.14 -14.58 -4.75
CA VAL A 43 -7.49 -14.28 -4.30
C VAL A 43 -7.70 -12.77 -4.44
N PHE A 44 -8.57 -12.36 -5.34
CA PHE A 44 -8.83 -10.94 -5.57
C PHE A 44 -9.73 -10.35 -4.50
N ALA A 45 -9.39 -9.14 -4.07
CA ALA A 45 -10.15 -8.34 -3.12
C ALA A 45 -10.68 -7.05 -3.76
N ASP A 46 -11.79 -6.56 -3.27
CA ASP A 46 -12.46 -5.37 -3.80
C ASP A 46 -11.86 -4.05 -3.28
N ASN A 47 -11.02 -4.12 -2.27
CA ASN A 47 -10.26 -3.00 -1.72
C ASN A 47 -9.10 -3.49 -0.85
N VAL A 48 -8.17 -2.58 -0.52
CA VAL A 48 -6.99 -2.91 0.28
C VAL A 48 -7.33 -3.38 1.69
N ARG A 49 -8.39 -2.85 2.28
CA ARG A 49 -8.81 -3.25 3.63
C ARG A 49 -9.26 -4.70 3.67
N GLN A 50 -9.94 -5.16 2.65
CA GLN A 50 -10.33 -6.56 2.51
C GLN A 50 -9.11 -7.49 2.37
N VAL A 51 -8.05 -7.07 1.65
CA VAL A 51 -6.78 -7.80 1.63
C VAL A 51 -6.23 -7.95 3.04
N LEU A 52 -6.18 -6.84 3.79
CA LEU A 52 -5.69 -6.82 5.18
C LEU A 52 -6.50 -7.76 6.08
N ASP A 53 -7.82 -7.76 5.93
CA ASP A 53 -8.73 -8.61 6.71
C ASP A 53 -8.50 -10.09 6.42
N TYR A 54 -8.33 -10.49 5.16
CA TYR A 54 -8.05 -11.87 4.77
C TYR A 54 -6.75 -12.39 5.39
N VAL A 55 -5.68 -11.59 5.36
CA VAL A 55 -4.41 -11.95 5.98
C VAL A 55 -4.55 -12.01 7.51
N SER A 56 -5.16 -11.00 8.12
CA SER A 56 -5.32 -10.91 9.58
C SER A 56 -6.15 -12.02 10.18
N ARG A 57 -7.07 -12.60 9.41
CA ARG A 57 -7.92 -13.73 9.81
C ARG A 57 -7.34 -15.09 9.43
N GLY A 58 -6.20 -15.13 8.74
CA GLY A 58 -5.59 -16.37 8.26
C GLY A 58 -6.35 -17.05 7.13
N GLU A 59 -7.20 -16.33 6.40
CA GLU A 59 -7.96 -16.83 5.25
C GLU A 59 -7.07 -16.99 4.02
N VAL A 60 -5.96 -16.25 3.98
CA VAL A 60 -4.87 -16.35 3.00
C VAL A 60 -3.52 -16.37 3.71
N ASP A 61 -2.49 -16.87 3.03
CA ASP A 61 -1.15 -17.01 3.61
C ASP A 61 -0.34 -15.70 3.52
N ALA A 62 -0.63 -14.86 2.52
CA ALA A 62 0.04 -13.59 2.29
C ALA A 62 -0.89 -12.61 1.56
N GLY A 63 -0.52 -11.33 1.55
CA GLY A 63 -1.24 -10.30 0.81
C GLY A 63 -0.38 -9.08 0.56
N PHE A 64 -0.79 -8.26 -0.40
CA PHE A 64 -0.14 -7.00 -0.74
C PHE A 64 -1.02 -5.83 -0.29
N VAL A 65 -0.47 -5.01 0.59
CA VAL A 65 -1.13 -3.83 1.15
C VAL A 65 -0.14 -2.65 1.16
N TYR A 66 -0.61 -1.46 1.43
CA TYR A 66 0.28 -0.36 1.73
C TYR A 66 0.91 -0.54 3.11
N ARG A 67 2.08 0.05 3.32
CA ARG A 67 2.73 0.01 4.63
C ARG A 67 1.85 0.60 5.73
N THR A 68 1.15 1.69 5.42
CA THR A 68 0.21 2.33 6.34
C THR A 68 -0.90 1.39 6.82
N ASP A 69 -1.40 0.50 5.96
CA ASP A 69 -2.40 -0.51 6.34
C ASP A 69 -1.78 -1.61 7.20
N ALA A 70 -0.56 -2.05 6.87
CA ALA A 70 0.13 -3.09 7.63
C ALA A 70 0.45 -2.62 9.07
N GLU A 71 0.84 -1.36 9.25
CA GLU A 71 1.12 -0.78 10.58
C GLU A 71 -0.11 -0.79 11.49
N ILE A 72 -1.32 -0.62 10.95
CA ILE A 72 -2.58 -0.69 11.74
C ILE A 72 -2.80 -2.09 12.33
N ALA A 73 -2.34 -3.14 11.67
CA ALA A 73 -2.60 -4.52 12.04
C ALA A 73 -1.34 -5.29 12.43
N LYS A 74 -0.24 -4.61 12.75
CA LYS A 74 1.08 -5.19 13.02
C LYS A 74 1.09 -6.26 14.11
N ASP A 75 0.13 -6.21 15.03
CA ASP A 75 0.00 -7.20 16.11
C ASP A 75 -0.59 -8.55 15.61
N ARG A 76 -1.18 -8.57 14.42
CA ARG A 76 -1.87 -9.72 13.83
C ARG A 76 -1.21 -10.25 12.57
N LEU A 77 -0.19 -9.57 12.06
CA LEU A 77 0.51 -9.94 10.85
C LEU A 77 1.99 -9.59 10.93
N ARG A 78 2.76 -10.14 10.02
CA ARG A 78 4.19 -9.84 9.88
C ARG A 78 4.46 -9.24 8.49
N ILE A 79 5.14 -8.09 8.46
CA ILE A 79 5.66 -7.52 7.22
C ILE A 79 6.87 -8.37 6.80
N LEU A 80 6.79 -9.01 5.64
CA LEU A 80 7.84 -9.88 5.13
C LEU A 80 8.90 -9.07 4.38
N LEU A 81 8.46 -8.17 3.49
CA LEU A 81 9.34 -7.33 2.70
C LEU A 81 8.58 -6.09 2.17
N THR A 82 9.33 -5.08 1.77
CA THR A 82 8.82 -3.96 1.00
C THR A 82 9.05 -4.24 -0.49
N VAL A 83 7.97 -4.21 -1.27
CA VAL A 83 8.00 -4.52 -2.70
C VAL A 83 8.32 -3.26 -3.49
N GLY A 84 9.27 -3.35 -4.43
CA GLY A 84 9.57 -2.36 -5.46
C GLY A 84 9.05 -2.80 -6.84
N GLY A 85 9.58 -2.21 -7.92
CA GLY A 85 9.19 -2.58 -9.31
C GLY A 85 7.84 -1.99 -9.74
N HIS A 86 7.36 -0.97 -9.06
CA HIS A 86 6.16 -0.21 -9.41
C HIS A 86 6.42 1.29 -9.34
N ALA A 87 5.53 2.08 -9.95
CA ALA A 87 5.59 3.54 -9.83
C ALA A 87 5.47 3.98 -8.37
N PRO A 88 6.13 5.09 -7.97
CA PRO A 88 6.01 5.61 -6.60
C PRO A 88 4.56 5.86 -6.21
N VAL A 89 4.18 5.42 -5.02
CA VAL A 89 2.86 5.71 -4.43
C VAL A 89 2.92 7.07 -3.77
N THR A 90 2.27 8.06 -4.37
CA THR A 90 2.26 9.44 -3.87
C THR A 90 0.85 9.89 -3.52
N TYR A 91 0.76 10.74 -2.52
CA TYR A 91 -0.48 11.38 -2.07
C TYR A 91 -0.34 12.90 -2.28
N PRO A 92 -0.77 13.44 -3.43
CA PRO A 92 -0.65 14.86 -3.68
C PRO A 92 -1.61 15.66 -2.79
N VAL A 93 -1.15 16.82 -2.31
CA VAL A 93 -1.95 17.80 -1.61
C VAL A 93 -1.95 19.11 -2.40
N ALA A 94 -3.09 19.77 -2.49
CA ALA A 94 -3.22 21.04 -3.17
C ALA A 94 -4.17 21.97 -2.43
N VAL A 95 -3.93 23.28 -2.58
CA VAL A 95 -4.87 24.30 -2.12
C VAL A 95 -5.99 24.45 -3.16
N VAL A 96 -7.25 24.45 -2.70
CA VAL A 96 -8.40 24.71 -3.57
C VAL A 96 -8.31 26.13 -4.12
N ALA A 97 -8.42 26.31 -5.45
CA ALA A 97 -8.22 27.59 -6.13
C ALA A 97 -9.11 28.72 -5.58
N ASP A 98 -10.39 28.42 -5.34
CA ASP A 98 -11.38 29.38 -4.86
C ASP A 98 -11.57 29.38 -3.34
N SER A 99 -10.59 28.87 -2.60
CA SER A 99 -10.65 28.84 -1.13
C SER A 99 -10.66 30.26 -0.55
N ARG A 100 -11.62 30.54 0.31
CA ARG A 100 -11.68 31.79 1.09
C ARG A 100 -10.57 31.89 2.14
N GLN A 101 -9.87 30.79 2.39
CA GLN A 101 -8.77 30.65 3.35
C GLN A 101 -7.48 30.19 2.67
N ALA A 102 -7.23 30.63 1.42
CA ALA A 102 -6.11 30.18 0.61
C ALA A 102 -4.74 30.40 1.28
N ALA A 103 -4.56 31.52 2.00
CA ALA A 103 -3.33 31.80 2.74
C ALA A 103 -3.08 30.75 3.84
N LEU A 104 -4.07 30.50 4.69
CA LEU A 104 -4.00 29.51 5.78
C LEU A 104 -3.80 28.08 5.22
N ALA A 105 -4.44 27.77 4.10
CA ALA A 105 -4.28 26.48 3.44
C ALA A 105 -2.84 26.31 2.91
N ARG A 106 -2.22 27.34 2.37
CA ARG A 106 -0.80 27.30 1.95
C ARG A 106 0.14 27.10 3.14
N ASP A 107 -0.12 27.78 4.25
CA ASP A 107 0.64 27.61 5.48
C ASP A 107 0.58 26.16 5.97
N PHE A 108 -0.60 25.54 5.91
CA PHE A 108 -0.77 24.13 6.25
C PHE A 108 0.00 23.20 5.30
N VAL A 109 -0.05 23.44 3.99
CA VAL A 109 0.73 22.65 3.01
C VAL A 109 2.23 22.78 3.29
N THR A 110 2.70 23.99 3.62
CA THR A 110 4.10 24.23 4.01
C THR A 110 4.46 23.49 5.29
N PHE A 111 3.57 23.52 6.30
CA PHE A 111 3.75 22.76 7.55
C PHE A 111 3.88 21.26 7.28
N LEU A 112 3.07 20.69 6.37
CA LEU A 112 3.15 19.26 6.01
C LEU A 112 4.52 18.85 5.49
N GLY A 113 5.24 19.74 4.80
CA GLY A 113 6.62 19.53 4.35
C GLY A 113 7.68 19.66 5.45
N GLY A 114 7.31 20.20 6.61
CA GLY A 114 8.21 20.44 7.73
C GLY A 114 8.58 19.20 8.54
N ALA A 115 9.65 19.29 9.32
CA ALA A 115 10.19 18.16 10.09
C ALA A 115 9.19 17.57 11.09
N GLU A 116 8.39 18.40 11.74
CA GLU A 116 7.38 17.97 12.72
C GLU A 116 6.30 17.12 12.08
N ALA A 117 5.68 17.62 11.00
CA ALA A 117 4.64 16.90 10.27
C ALA A 117 5.18 15.62 9.66
N GLN A 118 6.38 15.65 9.07
CA GLN A 118 7.03 14.47 8.51
C GLN A 118 7.34 13.41 9.58
N ALA A 119 7.71 13.80 10.78
CA ALA A 119 7.90 12.88 11.90
C ALA A 119 6.58 12.21 12.32
N ILE A 120 5.48 12.95 12.33
CA ILE A 120 4.15 12.41 12.60
C ILE A 120 3.76 11.41 11.51
N LEU A 121 3.88 11.79 10.24
CA LEU A 121 3.53 10.93 9.11
C LEU A 121 4.33 9.62 9.12
N ALA A 122 5.62 9.69 9.44
CA ALA A 122 6.49 8.51 9.54
C ALA A 122 6.00 7.49 10.57
N LYS A 123 5.41 7.94 11.69
CA LYS A 123 4.83 7.04 12.71
C LYS A 123 3.69 6.19 12.17
N TYR A 124 3.00 6.68 11.14
CA TYR A 124 1.89 5.97 10.49
C TYR A 124 2.30 5.22 9.22
N GLY A 125 3.60 5.12 8.94
CA GLY A 125 4.12 4.35 7.81
C GLY A 125 4.25 5.11 6.50
N PHE A 126 4.03 6.43 6.49
CA PHE A 126 4.27 7.27 5.31
C PHE A 126 5.76 7.51 5.10
N GLY A 127 6.20 7.45 3.84
CA GLY A 127 7.54 7.84 3.43
C GLY A 127 7.68 9.36 3.29
N LYS A 128 8.92 9.81 3.12
CA LYS A 128 9.18 11.22 2.76
C LYS A 128 8.82 11.46 1.29
N PRO A 129 8.42 12.70 0.93
CA PRO A 129 8.20 13.09 -0.46
C PRO A 129 9.48 13.00 -1.29
#